data_837ff4d638b5f071dd17d8c85cb65cb2
#
_entry.id   837ff4d638b5f071dd17d8c85cb65cb2
#
_cell.length_a   1.000
_cell.length_b   1.000
_cell.length_c   1.000
_cell.angle_alpha   90.00
_cell.angle_beta   90.00
_cell.angle_gamma   90.00
#
_symmetry.space_group_name_H-M   'P 1'
#
loop_
_entity.id
_entity.type
_entity.pdbx_description
1 polymer ?
#
loop_
_entity_poly.entity_id
_entity_poly.type
_entity_poly.pdbx_seq_one_letter_code
_entity_poly.pdbx_strand_id
1 'polypeptide(L)'
;MQFCLLIKNSICLHNYPIDNHFESNTMKLLHIDSSILGGNSVSRALTHQIVEQWRASHPTTSVDYLDLAVNAPSHLDAHSIGFRAPPQATALTPRQIEENAISEKLVSQFLAADVVVIGAPLYNFTIPTQLRAWIDRIAQPGRTFGYNEKGPFGLAGGKTVIIASSRGGVYSTSEGGRAMEHQESYLQTVLGFLGVTDVRFVRAEGVAMGDVAKAAALETADLMIRAMVQPAANQDIAVKAA
;
A
#
# COMPACT_ATOMS: atom_id res chain seq x y z
N MET A 1 -75.38 -3.24 28.03
CA MET A 1 -74.91 -3.11 29.44
C MET A 1 -73.47 -2.92 29.41
N GLN A 2 -73.04 -1.79 29.83
CA GLN A 2 -71.77 -1.14 29.92
C GLN A 2 -70.85 -1.85 30.89
N PHE A 3 -69.51 -2.00 30.56
CA PHE A 3 -68.49 -1.86 31.58
C PHE A 3 -67.23 -1.39 30.91
N CYS A 4 -66.82 -0.17 31.26
CA CYS A 4 -65.58 0.52 30.93
C CYS A 4 -64.54 0.10 31.95
N LEU A 5 -63.39 -0.38 31.51
CA LEU A 5 -62.26 -0.55 32.39
C LEU A 5 -61.00 0.25 31.81
N LEU A 6 -60.71 1.32 32.52
CA LEU A 6 -59.50 2.15 32.35
C LEU A 6 -58.29 1.36 32.82
N ILE A 7 -57.32 1.13 31.92
CA ILE A 7 -55.98 0.70 32.31
C ILE A 7 -55.02 1.85 32.04
N LYS A 8 -54.48 2.39 33.14
CA LYS A 8 -53.37 3.37 33.15
C LYS A 8 -52.08 2.65 32.72
N ASN A 9 -51.56 2.92 31.53
CA ASN A 9 -50.26 2.47 31.12
C ASN A 9 -49.19 3.49 31.58
N SER A 10 -48.48 3.14 32.64
CA SER A 10 -47.17 3.76 32.96
C SER A 10 -46.12 3.18 32.03
N ILE A 11 -45.68 3.95 31.05
CA ILE A 11 -44.53 3.62 30.21
C ILE A 11 -43.28 3.84 31.03
N CYS A 12 -42.70 2.74 31.52
CA CYS A 12 -41.32 2.75 32.07
C CYS A 12 -40.37 2.95 30.92
N LEU A 13 -39.85 4.18 30.73
CA LEU A 13 -38.72 4.45 29.87
C LEU A 13 -37.45 3.85 30.51
N HIS A 14 -37.07 2.66 30.09
CA HIS A 14 -35.76 2.15 30.39
C HIS A 14 -34.77 2.96 29.55
N ASN A 15 -34.01 3.82 30.20
CA ASN A 15 -32.80 4.42 29.64
C ASN A 15 -31.78 3.29 29.45
N TYR A 16 -31.70 2.71 28.25
CA TYR A 16 -30.54 1.96 27.85
C TYR A 16 -29.41 2.97 27.61
N PRO A 17 -28.24 2.79 28.21
CA PRO A 17 -27.09 3.57 27.83
C PRO A 17 -26.81 3.24 26.36
N ILE A 18 -26.84 4.25 25.51
CA ILE A 18 -26.29 4.15 24.15
C ILE A 18 -24.79 4.09 24.36
N ASP A 19 -24.25 2.87 24.44
CA ASP A 19 -22.82 2.66 24.28
C ASP A 19 -22.42 3.13 22.89
N ASN A 20 -22.10 4.41 22.78
CA ASN A 20 -21.37 4.94 21.66
C ASN A 20 -19.95 4.35 21.70
N HIS A 21 -19.81 3.08 21.33
CA HIS A 21 -18.56 2.57 20.81
C HIS A 21 -18.31 3.33 19.49
N PHE A 22 -17.77 4.53 19.59
CA PHE A 22 -16.91 5.05 18.55
C PHE A 22 -15.73 4.06 18.49
N GLU A 23 -15.85 3.02 17.67
CA GLU A 23 -14.67 2.35 17.16
C GLU A 23 -13.83 3.47 16.52
N SER A 24 -12.81 3.91 17.22
CA SER A 24 -11.82 4.81 16.65
C SER A 24 -11.25 4.04 15.47
N ASN A 25 -11.67 4.40 14.27
CA ASN A 25 -11.23 3.76 13.04
C ASN A 25 -9.73 4.06 12.91
N THR A 26 -8.91 3.25 13.58
CA THR A 26 -7.46 3.39 13.64
C THR A 26 -6.94 3.15 12.23
N MET A 27 -6.41 4.20 11.59
CA MET A 27 -5.82 4.11 10.26
C MET A 27 -4.68 3.08 10.26
N LYS A 28 -4.68 2.20 9.28
CA LYS A 28 -3.67 1.15 9.13
C LYS A 28 -2.72 1.49 8.01
N LEU A 29 -1.43 1.57 8.32
CA LEU A 29 -0.37 1.80 7.35
C LEU A 29 0.49 0.55 7.23
N LEU A 30 0.62 0.04 6.00
CA LEU A 30 1.56 -1.02 5.66
C LEU A 30 2.84 -0.39 5.09
N HIS A 31 3.95 -0.55 5.81
CA HIS A 31 5.27 -0.08 5.40
C HIS A 31 6.09 -1.24 4.85
N ILE A 32 6.50 -1.14 3.59
CA ILE A 32 7.22 -2.19 2.86
C ILE A 32 8.57 -1.69 2.38
N ASP A 33 9.64 -2.34 2.80
CA ASP A 33 10.98 -2.12 2.25
C ASP A 33 11.42 -3.31 1.39
N SER A 34 12.08 -3.01 0.25
CA SER A 34 12.55 -4.05 -0.68
C SER A 34 14.03 -3.96 -1.06
N SER A 35 14.74 -2.95 -0.53
CA SER A 35 16.15 -2.74 -0.83
C SER A 35 17.05 -3.68 -0.05
N ILE A 36 17.98 -4.33 -0.76
CA ILE A 36 19.01 -5.21 -0.18
C ILE A 36 20.16 -4.45 0.48
N LEU A 37 20.20 -3.11 0.38
CA LEU A 37 21.32 -2.30 0.88
C LEU A 37 21.23 -1.99 2.38
N GLY A 38 20.22 -2.50 3.08
CA GLY A 38 20.05 -2.29 4.52
C GLY A 38 20.06 -0.81 4.90
N GLY A 39 20.89 -0.43 5.89
CA GLY A 39 21.02 0.96 6.36
C GLY A 39 21.60 1.95 5.35
N ASN A 40 22.22 1.47 4.26
CA ASN A 40 22.74 2.32 3.18
C ASN A 40 21.69 2.62 2.09
N SER A 41 20.47 2.15 2.26
CA SER A 41 19.42 2.29 1.25
C SER A 41 18.75 3.64 1.30
N VAL A 42 18.77 4.35 0.17
CA VAL A 42 18.05 5.61 -0.01
C VAL A 42 16.55 5.39 0.07
N SER A 43 16.01 4.36 -0.60
CA SER A 43 14.56 4.09 -0.56
C SER A 43 14.06 3.80 0.86
N ARG A 44 14.83 3.07 1.70
CA ARG A 44 14.49 2.86 3.12
C ARG A 44 14.49 4.15 3.93
N ALA A 45 15.48 5.02 3.72
CA ALA A 45 15.50 6.32 4.40
C ALA A 45 14.27 7.16 4.04
N LEU A 46 13.87 7.15 2.77
CA LEU A 46 12.67 7.86 2.30
C LEU A 46 11.38 7.26 2.84
N THR A 47 11.23 5.93 2.84
CA THR A 47 10.02 5.29 3.40
C THR A 47 9.87 5.59 4.89
N HIS A 48 10.97 5.53 5.63
CA HIS A 48 10.99 5.89 7.05
C HIS A 48 10.51 7.33 7.27
N GLN A 49 11.06 8.28 6.50
CA GLN A 49 10.66 9.68 6.57
C GLN A 49 9.18 9.89 6.19
N ILE A 50 8.67 9.20 5.17
CA ILE A 50 7.25 9.23 4.79
C ILE A 50 6.37 8.75 5.95
N VAL A 51 6.73 7.62 6.56
CA VAL A 51 5.96 7.04 7.69
C VAL A 51 5.99 7.95 8.91
N GLU A 52 7.14 8.56 9.25
CA GLU A 52 7.24 9.50 10.36
C GLU A 52 6.39 10.75 10.13
N GLN A 53 6.48 11.36 8.94
CA GLN A 53 5.66 12.52 8.58
C GLN A 53 4.16 12.17 8.56
N TRP A 54 3.80 10.99 8.07
CA TRP A 54 2.41 10.50 8.08
C TRP A 54 1.89 10.39 9.50
N ARG A 55 2.64 9.75 10.39
CA ARG A 55 2.27 9.60 11.82
C ARG A 55 2.20 10.93 12.55
N ALA A 56 3.05 11.90 12.22
CA ALA A 56 2.98 13.24 12.80
C ALA A 56 1.64 13.93 12.48
N SER A 57 1.10 13.71 11.28
CA SER A 57 -0.19 14.25 10.85
C SER A 57 -1.39 13.37 11.25
N HIS A 58 -1.17 12.08 11.49
CA HIS A 58 -2.18 11.08 11.84
C HIS A 58 -1.72 10.24 13.04
N PRO A 59 -1.74 10.78 14.27
CA PRO A 59 -1.07 10.17 15.44
C PRO A 59 -1.61 8.80 15.85
N THR A 60 -2.86 8.47 15.49
CA THR A 60 -3.50 7.18 15.80
C THR A 60 -3.20 6.09 14.76
N THR A 61 -2.35 6.36 13.75
CA THR A 61 -2.01 5.39 12.72
C THR A 61 -1.24 4.20 13.30
N SER A 62 -1.75 3.00 13.11
CA SER A 62 -1.01 1.75 13.37
C SER A 62 -0.13 1.42 12.16
N VAL A 63 1.10 1.01 12.40
CA VAL A 63 2.06 0.67 11.34
C VAL A 63 2.40 -0.80 11.40
N ASP A 64 2.15 -1.52 10.30
CA ASP A 64 2.61 -2.89 10.06
C ASP A 64 3.83 -2.82 9.13
N TYR A 65 4.97 -3.40 9.54
CA TYR A 65 6.23 -3.31 8.81
C TYR A 65 6.61 -4.63 8.17
N LEU A 66 6.96 -4.59 6.89
CA LEU A 66 7.39 -5.74 6.11
C LEU A 66 8.72 -5.44 5.38
N ASP A 67 9.80 -6.11 5.81
CA ASP A 67 11.09 -6.07 5.13
C ASP A 67 11.24 -7.24 4.16
N LEU A 68 11.03 -6.97 2.89
CA LEU A 68 11.13 -7.98 1.83
C LEU A 68 12.58 -8.38 1.51
N ALA A 69 13.58 -7.59 1.93
CA ALA A 69 14.97 -8.02 1.76
C ALA A 69 15.38 -9.09 2.78
N VAL A 70 14.65 -9.19 3.90
CA VAL A 70 14.87 -10.19 4.96
C VAL A 70 13.87 -11.34 4.85
N ASN A 71 12.59 -11.01 4.62
CA ASN A 71 11.47 -11.95 4.66
C ASN A 71 10.66 -11.92 3.35
N ALA A 72 11.33 -12.08 2.20
CA ALA A 72 10.65 -12.20 0.93
C ALA A 72 9.83 -13.51 0.86
N PRO A 73 8.61 -13.47 0.31
CA PRO A 73 7.96 -14.70 -0.09
C PRO A 73 8.75 -15.38 -1.21
N SER A 74 8.66 -16.70 -1.32
CA SER A 74 9.21 -17.43 -2.45
C SER A 74 8.55 -16.96 -3.76
N HIS A 75 9.29 -17.08 -4.87
CA HIS A 75 8.70 -16.88 -6.21
C HIS A 75 7.54 -17.86 -6.43
N LEU A 76 6.58 -17.47 -7.29
CA LEU A 76 5.48 -18.35 -7.64
C LEU A 76 6.01 -19.64 -8.31
N ASP A 77 5.56 -20.77 -7.80
CA ASP A 77 5.77 -22.10 -8.37
C ASP A 77 4.46 -22.88 -8.35
N ALA A 78 4.48 -24.13 -8.77
CA ALA A 78 3.30 -24.99 -8.81
C ALA A 78 2.67 -25.25 -7.43
N HIS A 79 3.42 -25.05 -6.33
CA HIS A 79 2.92 -25.21 -4.97
C HIS A 79 2.32 -23.92 -4.41
N SER A 80 2.79 -22.76 -4.89
CA SER A 80 2.41 -21.44 -4.36
C SER A 80 1.24 -20.77 -5.07
N ILE A 81 0.74 -21.37 -6.18
CA ILE A 81 -0.41 -20.83 -6.92
C ILE A 81 -1.75 -21.46 -6.54
N GLY A 82 -1.82 -22.10 -5.37
CA GLY A 82 -3.03 -22.78 -4.88
C GLY A 82 -4.27 -21.88 -4.81
N PHE A 83 -4.11 -20.59 -4.57
CA PHE A 83 -5.20 -19.59 -4.64
C PHE A 83 -5.78 -19.40 -6.06
N ARG A 84 -5.14 -19.91 -7.09
CA ARG A 84 -5.63 -19.95 -8.49
C ARG A 84 -6.18 -21.31 -8.88
N ALA A 85 -6.06 -22.30 -8.01
CA ALA A 85 -6.57 -23.65 -8.28
C ALA A 85 -8.11 -23.67 -8.19
N PRO A 86 -8.80 -24.45 -9.04
CA PRO A 86 -10.24 -24.62 -8.92
C PRO A 86 -10.61 -25.26 -7.58
N PRO A 87 -11.81 -24.94 -7.03
CA PRO A 87 -12.25 -25.43 -5.71
C PRO A 87 -12.33 -26.96 -5.56
N GLN A 88 -12.31 -27.70 -6.66
CA GLN A 88 -12.36 -29.15 -6.72
C GLN A 88 -10.99 -29.84 -6.70
N ALA A 89 -9.91 -29.08 -6.44
CA ALA A 89 -8.60 -29.70 -6.30
C ALA A 89 -8.60 -30.71 -5.14
N THR A 90 -8.03 -31.88 -5.40
CA THR A 90 -7.69 -32.90 -4.40
C THR A 90 -6.99 -32.28 -3.21
N ALA A 91 -7.00 -32.96 -2.04
CA ALA A 91 -6.37 -32.49 -0.81
C ALA A 91 -5.00 -31.84 -1.06
N LEU A 92 -4.82 -30.61 -0.57
CA LEU A 92 -3.57 -29.87 -0.73
C LEU A 92 -2.41 -30.58 -0.01
N THR A 93 -1.25 -30.56 -0.61
CA THR A 93 -0.02 -31.03 0.04
C THR A 93 0.37 -30.09 1.21
N PRO A 94 1.13 -30.54 2.21
CA PRO A 94 1.60 -29.69 3.30
C PRO A 94 2.29 -28.39 2.80
N ARG A 95 3.11 -28.50 1.76
CA ARG A 95 3.78 -27.34 1.15
C ARG A 95 2.79 -26.36 0.52
N GLN A 96 1.75 -26.84 -0.14
CA GLN A 96 0.70 -25.96 -0.70
C GLN A 96 -0.10 -25.27 0.39
N ILE A 97 -0.36 -25.93 1.52
CA ILE A 97 -1.02 -25.32 2.68
C ILE A 97 -0.16 -24.19 3.24
N GLU A 98 1.14 -24.41 3.42
CA GLU A 98 2.08 -23.41 3.91
C GLU A 98 2.17 -22.21 2.96
N GLU A 99 2.37 -22.45 1.68
CA GLU A 99 2.46 -21.40 0.65
C GLU A 99 1.15 -20.58 0.53
N ASN A 100 -0.01 -21.23 0.67
CA ASN A 100 -1.29 -20.55 0.69
C ASN A 100 -1.45 -19.68 1.94
N ALA A 101 -0.98 -20.13 3.11
CA ALA A 101 -1.01 -19.35 4.34
C ALA A 101 -0.13 -18.09 4.23
N ILE A 102 1.06 -18.19 3.61
CA ILE A 102 1.91 -17.04 3.31
C ILE A 102 1.17 -16.04 2.40
N SER A 103 0.58 -16.52 1.30
CA SER A 103 -0.16 -15.69 0.36
C SER A 103 -1.37 -15.02 1.03
N GLU A 104 -2.12 -15.76 1.86
CA GLU A 104 -3.28 -15.23 2.60
C GLU A 104 -2.87 -14.12 3.58
N LYS A 105 -1.79 -14.32 4.32
CA LYS A 105 -1.25 -13.29 5.21
C LYS A 105 -0.92 -12.01 4.45
N LEU A 106 -0.19 -12.09 3.33
CA LEU A 106 0.25 -10.94 2.56
C LEU A 106 -0.92 -10.20 1.91
N VAL A 107 -1.88 -10.92 1.32
CA VAL A 107 -3.05 -10.29 0.71
C VAL A 107 -3.95 -9.65 1.75
N SER A 108 -4.13 -10.27 2.92
CA SER A 108 -4.92 -9.71 4.01
C SER A 108 -4.29 -8.46 4.60
N GLN A 109 -2.96 -8.41 4.79
CA GLN A 109 -2.24 -7.19 5.18
C GLN A 109 -2.46 -6.06 4.17
N PHE A 110 -2.32 -6.34 2.87
CA PHE A 110 -2.53 -5.36 1.81
C PHE A 110 -3.96 -4.84 1.76
N LEU A 111 -4.95 -5.72 1.85
CA LEU A 111 -6.36 -5.34 1.82
C LEU A 111 -6.78 -4.53 3.05
N ALA A 112 -6.24 -4.86 4.22
CA ALA A 112 -6.56 -4.18 5.47
C ALA A 112 -5.92 -2.79 5.61
N ALA A 113 -4.91 -2.47 4.80
CA ALA A 113 -4.21 -1.19 4.86
C ALA A 113 -5.03 -0.07 4.20
N ASP A 114 -5.13 1.08 4.87
CA ASP A 114 -5.66 2.34 4.32
C ASP A 114 -4.57 3.07 3.53
N VAL A 115 -3.32 2.92 3.99
CA VAL A 115 -2.13 3.52 3.38
C VAL A 115 -1.07 2.46 3.21
N VAL A 116 -0.40 2.45 2.05
CA VAL A 116 0.75 1.57 1.80
C VAL A 116 1.94 2.42 1.40
N VAL A 117 3.06 2.29 2.11
CA VAL A 117 4.33 2.96 1.80
C VAL A 117 5.30 1.91 1.30
N ILE A 118 5.81 2.07 0.07
CA ILE A 118 6.66 1.07 -0.59
C ILE A 118 8.02 1.68 -0.93
N GLY A 119 9.09 1.14 -0.36
CA GLY A 119 10.46 1.41 -0.78
C GLY A 119 10.82 0.58 -2.01
N ALA A 120 10.97 1.24 -3.16
CA ALA A 120 11.28 0.61 -4.42
C ALA A 120 12.54 1.22 -5.04
N PRO A 121 13.73 0.65 -4.85
CA PRO A 121 14.90 1.04 -5.62
C PRO A 121 14.82 0.53 -7.06
N LEU A 122 15.38 1.28 -8.01
CA LEU A 122 15.52 0.83 -9.39
C LEU A 122 16.72 -0.13 -9.50
N TYR A 123 16.45 -1.41 -9.71
CA TYR A 123 17.48 -2.44 -9.98
C TYR A 123 17.32 -2.96 -11.40
N ASN A 124 18.37 -2.83 -12.21
CA ASN A 124 18.36 -3.29 -13.60
C ASN A 124 17.11 -2.82 -14.36
N PHE A 125 16.80 -1.53 -14.25
CA PHE A 125 15.68 -0.81 -14.91
C PHE A 125 14.29 -1.14 -14.40
N THR A 126 14.13 -1.95 -13.35
CA THR A 126 12.83 -2.33 -12.80
C THR A 126 12.86 -2.43 -11.27
N ILE A 127 11.84 -3.02 -10.67
CA ILE A 127 11.72 -3.25 -9.22
C ILE A 127 12.57 -4.43 -8.74
N PRO A 128 12.96 -4.49 -7.46
CA PRO A 128 13.58 -5.66 -6.86
C PRO A 128 12.73 -6.91 -6.99
N THR A 129 13.39 -8.07 -7.19
CA THR A 129 12.69 -9.36 -7.34
C THR A 129 11.86 -9.74 -6.12
N GLN A 130 12.29 -9.33 -4.93
CA GLN A 130 11.55 -9.52 -3.68
C GLN A 130 10.21 -8.75 -3.68
N LEU A 131 10.21 -7.52 -4.17
CA LEU A 131 8.99 -6.73 -4.34
C LEU A 131 8.09 -7.34 -5.41
N ARG A 132 8.67 -7.86 -6.47
CA ARG A 132 7.92 -8.60 -7.50
C ARG A 132 7.25 -9.83 -6.92
N ALA A 133 7.98 -10.63 -6.13
CA ALA A 133 7.43 -11.82 -5.49
C ALA A 133 6.27 -11.48 -4.54
N TRP A 134 6.36 -10.37 -3.80
CA TRP A 134 5.25 -9.88 -2.97
C TRP A 134 4.02 -9.49 -3.82
N ILE A 135 4.23 -8.74 -4.91
CA ILE A 135 3.14 -8.35 -5.82
C ILE A 135 2.45 -9.59 -6.41
N ASP A 136 3.22 -10.59 -6.81
CA ASP A 136 2.68 -11.83 -7.37
C ASP A 136 1.82 -12.61 -6.34
N ARG A 137 2.10 -12.46 -5.03
CA ARG A 137 1.32 -13.07 -3.95
C ARG A 137 0.02 -12.32 -3.64
N ILE A 138 0.02 -11.00 -3.76
CA ILE A 138 -1.19 -10.20 -3.48
C ILE A 138 -2.13 -10.09 -4.67
N ALA A 139 -1.66 -10.36 -5.90
CA ALA A 139 -2.48 -10.34 -7.10
C ALA A 139 -3.34 -11.62 -7.20
N GLN A 140 -4.47 -11.65 -6.48
CA GLN A 140 -5.33 -12.81 -6.35
C GLN A 140 -6.71 -12.57 -6.97
N PRO A 141 -7.16 -13.45 -7.91
CA PRO A 141 -8.50 -13.39 -8.47
C PRO A 141 -9.58 -13.52 -7.37
N GLY A 142 -10.61 -12.69 -7.44
CA GLY A 142 -11.69 -12.66 -6.45
C GLY A 142 -11.33 -12.00 -5.12
N ARG A 143 -10.08 -11.56 -4.92
CA ARG A 143 -9.62 -10.86 -3.72
C ARG A 143 -9.17 -9.43 -4.02
N THR A 144 -8.24 -9.27 -4.94
CA THR A 144 -7.67 -7.96 -5.31
C THR A 144 -8.04 -7.52 -6.71
N PHE A 145 -8.48 -8.43 -7.56
CA PHE A 145 -9.05 -8.13 -8.87
C PHE A 145 -10.08 -9.19 -9.28
N GLY A 146 -10.88 -8.88 -10.28
CA GLY A 146 -11.87 -9.78 -10.87
C GLY A 146 -12.02 -9.56 -12.36
N TYR A 147 -12.91 -10.35 -12.98
CA TYR A 147 -13.29 -10.23 -14.39
C TYR A 147 -14.80 -10.18 -14.52
N ASN A 148 -15.30 -9.37 -15.44
CA ASN A 148 -16.71 -9.33 -15.85
C ASN A 148 -16.77 -9.20 -17.38
N GLU A 149 -17.97 -9.02 -17.93
CA GLU A 149 -18.18 -8.89 -19.38
C GLU A 149 -17.44 -7.68 -20.01
N LYS A 150 -17.10 -6.66 -19.20
CA LYS A 150 -16.36 -5.47 -19.62
C LYS A 150 -14.85 -5.63 -19.50
N GLY A 151 -14.37 -6.76 -19.00
CA GLY A 151 -12.94 -7.04 -18.77
C GLY A 151 -12.53 -7.10 -17.30
N PRO A 152 -11.23 -6.91 -16.98
CA PRO A 152 -10.73 -6.94 -15.63
C PRO A 152 -11.18 -5.69 -14.84
N PHE A 153 -11.38 -5.87 -13.52
CA PHE A 153 -11.64 -4.78 -12.59
C PHE A 153 -10.92 -5.04 -11.26
N GLY A 154 -10.45 -3.96 -10.63
CA GLY A 154 -9.76 -4.03 -9.34
C GLY A 154 -10.72 -4.07 -8.17
N LEU A 155 -10.33 -4.76 -7.09
CA LEU A 155 -11.08 -4.94 -5.85
C LEU A 155 -10.37 -4.36 -4.63
N ALA A 156 -9.13 -3.87 -4.77
CA ALA A 156 -8.31 -3.35 -3.68
C ALA A 156 -8.22 -1.81 -3.67
N GLY A 157 -9.25 -1.12 -4.16
CA GLY A 157 -9.33 0.35 -4.17
C GLY A 157 -9.52 0.97 -2.78
N GLY A 158 -9.66 2.30 -2.74
CA GLY A 158 -9.95 3.06 -1.52
C GLY A 158 -8.74 3.30 -0.61
N LYS A 159 -7.53 3.00 -1.05
CA LYS A 159 -6.27 3.21 -0.33
C LYS A 159 -5.33 4.16 -1.05
N THR A 160 -4.46 4.83 -0.30
CA THR A 160 -3.34 5.61 -0.82
C THR A 160 -2.09 4.75 -0.85
N VAL A 161 -1.37 4.72 -1.99
CA VAL A 161 -0.06 4.07 -2.09
C VAL A 161 1.01 5.12 -2.37
N ILE A 162 2.03 5.20 -1.51
CA ILE A 162 3.16 6.12 -1.65
C ILE A 162 4.42 5.29 -1.93
N ILE A 163 5.06 5.57 -3.05
CA ILE A 163 6.24 4.83 -3.52
C ILE A 163 7.48 5.69 -3.40
N ALA A 164 8.41 5.30 -2.55
CA ALA A 164 9.75 5.87 -2.46
C ALA A 164 10.64 5.24 -3.54
N SER A 165 10.75 5.93 -4.69
CA SER A 165 11.50 5.50 -5.87
C SER A 165 12.90 6.07 -5.83
N SER A 166 13.93 5.24 -5.63
CA SER A 166 15.35 5.67 -5.66
C SER A 166 16.07 5.09 -6.86
N ARG A 167 16.91 5.91 -7.53
CA ARG A 167 17.57 5.56 -8.80
C ARG A 167 18.99 6.07 -8.81
N GLY A 168 19.92 5.21 -9.20
CA GLY A 168 21.35 5.57 -9.31
C GLY A 168 21.61 6.67 -10.34
N GLY A 169 20.98 6.58 -11.51
CA GLY A 169 21.01 7.58 -12.58
C GLY A 169 19.76 8.46 -12.61
N VAL A 170 19.71 9.35 -13.62
CA VAL A 170 18.57 10.22 -13.91
C VAL A 170 17.84 9.67 -15.13
N TYR A 171 16.56 9.32 -14.97
CA TYR A 171 15.73 8.69 -16.01
C TYR A 171 14.56 9.58 -16.45
N SER A 172 14.14 10.54 -15.64
CA SER A 172 12.95 11.37 -15.91
C SER A 172 13.17 12.46 -16.96
N THR A 173 14.41 12.89 -17.22
CA THR A 173 14.72 14.11 -17.99
C THR A 173 14.87 13.91 -19.49
N SER A 174 15.07 12.68 -19.97
CA SER A 174 15.25 12.37 -21.39
C SER A 174 14.29 11.30 -21.88
N GLU A 175 14.00 11.27 -23.18
CA GLU A 175 13.17 10.24 -23.80
C GLU A 175 13.81 8.84 -23.64
N GLY A 176 15.12 8.73 -23.92
CA GLY A 176 15.86 7.47 -23.73
C GLY A 176 15.88 7.00 -22.28
N GLY A 177 15.99 7.92 -21.32
CA GLY A 177 15.88 7.60 -19.90
C GLY A 177 14.52 7.06 -19.55
N ARG A 178 13.45 7.73 -19.95
CA ARG A 178 12.06 7.28 -19.72
C ARG A 178 11.77 5.94 -20.37
N ALA A 179 12.35 5.65 -21.55
CA ALA A 179 12.19 4.37 -22.23
C ALA A 179 12.85 3.20 -21.49
N MET A 180 13.86 3.46 -20.65
CA MET A 180 14.53 2.44 -19.84
C MET A 180 13.92 2.30 -18.42
N GLU A 181 12.97 3.15 -18.05
CA GLU A 181 12.36 3.16 -16.72
C GLU A 181 11.12 2.26 -16.70
N HIS A 182 11.26 1.07 -16.11
CA HIS A 182 10.18 0.07 -15.97
C HIS A 182 9.78 -0.15 -14.50
N GLN A 183 10.12 0.75 -13.60
CA GLN A 183 9.80 0.66 -12.17
C GLN A 183 8.46 1.32 -11.87
N GLU A 184 8.34 2.63 -12.10
CA GLU A 184 7.11 3.38 -11.79
C GLU A 184 5.99 3.01 -12.75
N SER A 185 6.30 2.88 -14.05
CA SER A 185 5.35 2.46 -15.08
C SER A 185 4.74 1.09 -14.75
N TYR A 186 5.56 0.12 -14.31
CA TYR A 186 5.11 -1.18 -13.87
C TYR A 186 4.26 -1.10 -12.59
N LEU A 187 4.73 -0.39 -11.56
CA LEU A 187 4.01 -0.26 -10.30
C LEU A 187 2.65 0.44 -10.49
N GLN A 188 2.60 1.49 -11.31
CA GLN A 188 1.36 2.17 -11.62
C GLN A 188 0.38 1.25 -12.36
N THR A 189 0.88 0.47 -13.31
CA THR A 189 0.05 -0.49 -14.06
C THR A 189 -0.52 -1.57 -13.15
N VAL A 190 0.31 -2.23 -12.34
CA VAL A 190 -0.15 -3.34 -11.51
C VAL A 190 -1.06 -2.87 -10.37
N LEU A 191 -0.73 -1.77 -9.69
CA LEU A 191 -1.59 -1.22 -8.64
C LEU A 191 -2.92 -0.73 -9.21
N GLY A 192 -2.91 -0.07 -10.38
CA GLY A 192 -4.13 0.31 -11.09
C GLY A 192 -4.99 -0.89 -11.48
N PHE A 193 -4.37 -2.00 -11.94
CA PHE A 193 -5.07 -3.26 -12.20
C PHE A 193 -5.73 -3.84 -10.95
N LEU A 194 -5.11 -3.69 -9.78
CA LEU A 194 -5.69 -4.07 -8.49
C LEU A 194 -6.78 -3.09 -7.99
N GLY A 195 -6.99 -1.94 -8.67
CA GLY A 195 -8.01 -0.95 -8.33
C GLY A 195 -7.52 0.22 -7.48
N VAL A 196 -6.21 0.33 -7.25
CA VAL A 196 -5.63 1.47 -6.53
C VAL A 196 -5.51 2.66 -7.49
N THR A 197 -6.22 3.75 -7.18
CA THR A 197 -6.25 4.96 -8.02
C THR A 197 -5.39 6.10 -7.47
N ASP A 198 -5.12 6.13 -6.17
CA ASP A 198 -4.24 7.12 -5.54
C ASP A 198 -2.84 6.52 -5.34
N VAL A 199 -1.99 6.65 -6.36
CA VAL A 199 -0.59 6.22 -6.35
C VAL A 199 0.29 7.47 -6.47
N ARG A 200 1.13 7.69 -5.45
CA ARG A 200 2.02 8.86 -5.34
C ARG A 200 3.47 8.41 -5.35
N PHE A 201 4.34 9.19 -6.02
CA PHE A 201 5.77 8.88 -6.13
C PHE A 201 6.62 9.94 -5.44
N VAL A 202 7.51 9.52 -4.56
CA VAL A 202 8.63 10.31 -4.02
C VAL A 202 9.90 9.83 -4.71
N ARG A 203 10.49 10.66 -5.57
CA ARG A 203 11.66 10.29 -6.38
C ARG A 203 12.94 10.85 -5.82
N ALA A 204 14.00 10.02 -5.77
CA ALA A 204 15.37 10.43 -5.61
C ALA A 204 16.21 9.83 -6.76
N GLU A 205 16.48 10.64 -7.78
CA GLU A 205 17.26 10.25 -8.97
C GLU A 205 18.69 10.78 -8.90
N GLY A 206 19.65 10.06 -9.51
CA GLY A 206 21.05 10.47 -9.54
C GLY A 206 21.80 10.17 -8.23
N VAL A 207 21.27 9.29 -7.37
CA VAL A 207 21.88 9.01 -6.05
C VAL A 207 23.25 8.32 -6.12
N ALA A 208 23.66 7.81 -7.29
CA ALA A 208 24.98 7.24 -7.53
C ALA A 208 25.88 8.18 -8.35
N MET A 209 25.47 9.43 -8.63
CA MET A 209 26.20 10.39 -9.46
C MET A 209 27.08 11.35 -8.64
N GLY A 210 27.47 10.95 -7.43
CA GLY A 210 28.29 11.72 -6.50
C GLY A 210 27.48 12.43 -5.42
N ASP A 211 28.18 12.92 -4.39
CA ASP A 211 27.56 13.42 -3.15
C ASP A 211 26.67 14.65 -3.38
N VAL A 212 27.05 15.55 -4.28
CA VAL A 212 26.27 16.75 -4.60
C VAL A 212 24.94 16.37 -5.25
N ALA A 213 24.96 15.46 -6.23
CA ALA A 213 23.74 14.97 -6.90
C ALA A 213 22.84 14.21 -5.92
N LYS A 214 23.43 13.38 -5.07
CA LYS A 214 22.68 12.66 -4.03
C LYS A 214 22.04 13.62 -3.03
N ALA A 215 22.74 14.65 -2.57
CA ALA A 215 22.20 15.63 -1.64
C ALA A 215 20.99 16.38 -2.25
N ALA A 216 21.13 16.85 -3.50
CA ALA A 216 20.04 17.52 -4.23
C ALA A 216 18.81 16.61 -4.45
N ALA A 217 19.05 15.32 -4.75
CA ALA A 217 17.99 14.34 -4.90
C ALA A 217 17.21 14.10 -3.60
N LEU A 218 17.92 14.04 -2.46
CA LEU A 218 17.30 13.87 -1.15
C LEU A 218 16.54 15.12 -0.70
N GLU A 219 17.06 16.31 -0.97
CA GLU A 219 16.36 17.58 -0.71
C GLU A 219 15.04 17.66 -1.51
N THR A 220 15.09 17.31 -2.79
CA THR A 220 13.90 17.26 -3.65
C THR A 220 12.87 16.26 -3.11
N ALA A 221 13.32 15.09 -2.68
CA ALA A 221 12.45 14.06 -2.11
C ALA A 221 11.81 14.54 -0.79
N ASP A 222 12.56 15.25 0.09
CA ASP A 222 12.03 15.82 1.33
C ASP A 222 10.90 16.82 1.06
N LEU A 223 11.08 17.71 0.07
CA LEU A 223 10.02 18.64 -0.34
C LEU A 223 8.77 17.93 -0.83
N MET A 224 8.93 16.85 -1.62
CA MET A 224 7.81 16.03 -2.08
C MET A 224 7.07 15.38 -0.90
N ILE A 225 7.80 14.82 0.07
CA ILE A 225 7.21 14.18 1.25
C ILE A 225 6.38 15.18 2.05
N ARG A 226 6.92 16.37 2.33
CA ARG A 226 6.20 17.42 3.06
C ARG A 226 4.92 17.85 2.34
N ALA A 227 4.96 17.97 1.00
CA ALA A 227 3.79 18.35 0.22
C ALA A 227 2.70 17.26 0.19
N MET A 228 3.08 15.97 0.23
CA MET A 228 2.14 14.84 0.16
C MET A 228 1.39 14.56 1.47
N VAL A 229 1.98 14.90 2.61
CA VAL A 229 1.44 14.55 3.93
C VAL A 229 0.60 15.68 4.52
N GLN A 230 0.65 16.89 3.95
CA GLN A 230 -0.19 18.00 4.41
C GLN A 230 -1.68 17.72 4.13
N PRO A 231 -2.59 18.00 5.08
CA PRO A 231 -4.03 17.92 4.86
C PRO A 231 -4.45 18.78 3.66
N ALA A 232 -5.39 18.30 2.86
CA ALA A 232 -5.89 18.96 1.64
C ALA A 232 -6.34 20.43 1.83
N ALA A 233 -6.69 20.83 3.07
CA ALA A 233 -7.08 22.22 3.40
C ALA A 233 -5.99 23.27 3.18
N ASN A 234 -4.71 22.88 3.05
CA ASN A 234 -3.60 23.82 2.83
C ASN A 234 -3.11 23.83 1.36
N GLN A 235 -3.64 22.96 0.51
CA GLN A 235 -3.22 22.91 -0.92
C GLN A 235 -3.79 24.07 -1.75
N ASP A 236 -4.94 24.61 -1.39
CA ASP A 236 -5.59 25.72 -2.10
C ASP A 236 -4.87 27.08 -1.92
N ILE A 237 -3.99 27.22 -0.94
CA ILE A 237 -3.24 28.47 -0.69
C ILE A 237 -1.98 28.55 -1.55
N ALA A 238 -1.32 27.42 -1.82
CA ALA A 238 -0.07 27.35 -2.59
C ALA A 238 -0.29 27.57 -4.10
N VAL A 239 -1.46 27.18 -4.64
CA VAL A 239 -1.79 27.33 -6.08
C VAL A 239 -2.18 28.80 -6.43
N LYS A 240 -2.56 29.63 -5.44
CA LYS A 240 -2.90 31.05 -5.65
C LYS A 240 -1.71 32.00 -5.50
N ALA A 241 -0.54 31.52 -5.13
CA ALA A 241 0.67 32.32 -4.90
C ALA A 241 1.78 32.08 -5.95
N ALA A 242 1.53 31.28 -6.99
CA ALA A 242 2.35 31.07 -8.18
C ALA A 242 1.53 31.50 -9.42
#